data_3e91291fec6c8ecd042352241ce99c1d
#
_entry.id   3e91291fec6c8ecd042352241ce99c1d
#
_cell.length_a   1.000
_cell.length_b   1.000
_cell.length_c   1.000
_cell.angle_alpha   90.00
_cell.angle_beta   90.00
_cell.angle_gamma   90.00
#
_symmetry.space_group_name_H-M   'P 1'
#
loop_
_entity.id
_entity.type
_entity.pdbx_description
1 polymer ?
#
loop_
_entity_poly.entity_id
_entity_poly.type
_entity_poly.pdbx_seq_one_letter_code
_entity_poly.pdbx_strand_id
1 'polypeptide(L)'
;MKNDIQNDKAHAFDSPIERARKAVSDHYSGVNIEIDGPVSIRDNSQIFHATVNTATPLQVAIKLCLDPQTKTPDKSAAVEQFAALERVSNVLENDNNRFRVPKPLCLSAELATFAMSWVEGKSLTSRLRHPSVFIKGEDWIHGIGAWLGNFHKVGPLRRRQACLDERIKVIEELRISPMPDRAFAEAIRVLQKTAPTMNGMDVEVSWLHGDCKTDNFLLSGNGIYGIDISLSYENPVEYDLAQFMNNLDLLLRSPQYLYLRGMQSKLEAAFWRGYRSTGPSVSDAYLNWLRLGFSLSFWHSMLKGRHRNIRTWILNRLFAKQA
;
A
#
# COMPACT_ATOMS: atom_id res chain seq x y z
N MET A 1 -45.53 29.05 15.53
CA MET A 1 -45.24 28.80 14.13
C MET A 1 -44.04 29.61 13.68
N LYS A 2 -42.88 29.06 13.79
CA LYS A 2 -41.59 29.54 13.19
C LYS A 2 -40.47 28.67 13.78
N ASN A 3 -40.23 27.45 13.23
CA ASN A 3 -39.05 26.67 13.53
C ASN A 3 -38.93 25.44 12.60
N ASP A 4 -39.16 25.58 11.29
CA ASP A 4 -39.06 24.43 10.38
C ASP A 4 -38.33 24.73 9.06
N ILE A 5 -37.34 25.66 9.02
CA ILE A 5 -36.63 25.99 7.77
C ILE A 5 -35.11 25.79 7.88
N GLN A 6 -34.59 25.10 8.88
CA GLN A 6 -33.14 24.92 9.00
C GLN A 6 -32.61 23.49 8.82
N ASN A 7 -33.48 22.51 8.55
CA ASN A 7 -33.04 21.11 8.47
C ASN A 7 -32.90 20.53 7.04
N ASP A 8 -33.17 21.29 5.99
CA ASP A 8 -33.23 20.78 4.62
C ASP A 8 -31.93 20.87 3.80
N LYS A 9 -30.84 21.43 4.39
CA LYS A 9 -29.56 21.51 3.66
C LYS A 9 -28.54 20.39 3.97
N ALA A 10 -28.83 19.54 4.96
CA ALA A 10 -27.92 18.46 5.36
C ALA A 10 -28.04 17.16 4.54
N HIS A 11 -29.11 17.00 3.73
CA HIS A 11 -29.38 15.75 2.98
C HIS A 11 -29.02 15.78 1.49
N ALA A 12 -28.37 16.84 1.00
CA ALA A 12 -28.20 17.04 -0.45
C ALA A 12 -27.08 16.18 -1.11
N PHE A 13 -26.35 15.31 -0.39
CA PHE A 13 -25.25 14.51 -0.96
C PHE A 13 -25.24 13.07 -0.43
N ASP A 14 -26.33 12.32 -0.60
CA ASP A 14 -26.43 10.94 -0.12
C ASP A 14 -25.65 9.93 -0.99
N SER A 15 -25.38 10.28 -2.27
CA SER A 15 -24.68 9.38 -3.18
C SER A 15 -23.16 9.65 -3.21
N PRO A 16 -22.29 8.62 -3.03
CA PRO A 16 -20.84 8.74 -3.18
C PRO A 16 -20.41 9.33 -4.53
N ILE A 17 -21.11 9.00 -5.60
CA ILE A 17 -20.82 9.52 -6.94
C ILE A 17 -21.14 11.03 -7.07
N GLU A 18 -22.19 11.52 -6.42
CA GLU A 18 -22.52 12.94 -6.38
C GLU A 18 -21.49 13.74 -5.58
N ARG A 19 -20.97 13.18 -4.48
CA ARG A 19 -19.85 13.77 -3.73
C ARG A 19 -18.60 13.87 -4.61
N ALA A 20 -18.25 12.78 -5.30
CA ALA A 20 -17.12 12.74 -6.21
C ALA A 20 -17.28 13.77 -7.35
N ARG A 21 -18.47 13.86 -7.95
CA ARG A 21 -18.79 14.84 -9.00
C ARG A 21 -18.63 16.26 -8.48
N LYS A 22 -19.22 16.59 -7.33
CA LYS A 22 -19.17 17.92 -6.74
C LYS A 22 -17.75 18.37 -6.42
N ALA A 23 -16.94 17.48 -5.82
CA ALA A 23 -15.57 17.79 -5.47
C ALA A 23 -14.73 18.24 -6.67
N VAL A 24 -14.94 17.62 -7.83
CA VAL A 24 -14.22 17.98 -9.06
C VAL A 24 -14.87 19.18 -9.77
N SER A 25 -16.21 19.28 -9.77
CA SER A 25 -16.93 20.42 -10.38
C SER A 25 -16.62 21.74 -9.71
N ASP A 26 -16.44 21.76 -8.38
CA ASP A 26 -16.07 22.95 -7.65
C ASP A 26 -14.68 23.48 -8.05
N HIS A 27 -13.77 22.58 -8.48
CA HIS A 27 -12.44 22.94 -8.95
C HIS A 27 -12.41 23.30 -10.45
N TYR A 28 -13.13 22.55 -11.28
CA TYR A 28 -13.21 22.75 -12.73
C TYR A 28 -14.55 23.40 -13.11
N SER A 29 -14.77 24.65 -12.66
CA SER A 29 -16.03 25.38 -12.87
C SER A 29 -16.38 25.49 -14.35
N GLY A 30 -17.65 25.17 -14.72
CA GLY A 30 -18.15 25.30 -16.07
C GLY A 30 -17.71 24.17 -17.05
N VAL A 31 -17.02 23.16 -16.56
CA VAL A 31 -16.57 22.02 -17.37
C VAL A 31 -17.46 20.81 -17.12
N ASN A 32 -17.84 20.11 -18.19
CA ASN A 32 -18.60 18.85 -18.07
C ASN A 32 -17.70 17.73 -17.52
N ILE A 33 -18.20 16.98 -16.53
CA ILE A 33 -17.49 15.87 -15.88
C ILE A 33 -18.33 14.61 -16.03
N GLU A 34 -17.75 13.63 -16.72
CA GLU A 34 -18.30 12.30 -16.90
C GLU A 34 -17.64 11.33 -15.92
N ILE A 35 -18.44 10.64 -15.10
CA ILE A 35 -17.96 9.67 -14.11
C ILE A 35 -18.50 8.29 -14.49
N ASP A 36 -17.57 7.34 -14.70
CA ASP A 36 -17.90 5.98 -15.17
C ASP A 36 -18.40 5.05 -14.03
N GLY A 37 -18.47 5.54 -12.79
CA GLY A 37 -18.81 4.75 -11.62
C GLY A 37 -17.56 4.33 -10.82
N PRO A 38 -17.74 3.61 -9.72
CA PRO A 38 -16.63 3.20 -8.88
C PRO A 38 -15.80 2.09 -9.53
N VAL A 39 -14.51 2.33 -9.71
CA VAL A 39 -13.54 1.35 -10.21
C VAL A 39 -12.95 0.53 -9.07
N SER A 40 -13.06 1.01 -7.82
CA SER A 40 -12.66 0.29 -6.61
C SER A 40 -13.53 0.71 -5.44
N ILE A 41 -13.99 -0.28 -4.68
CA ILE A 41 -14.72 -0.09 -3.42
C ILE A 41 -13.99 -0.89 -2.35
N ARG A 42 -13.53 -0.19 -1.31
CA ARG A 42 -12.85 -0.76 -0.14
C ARG A 42 -13.54 -0.30 1.14
N ASP A 43 -13.14 -0.87 2.26
CA ASP A 43 -13.71 -0.50 3.56
C ASP A 43 -13.46 0.95 3.94
N ASN A 44 -12.33 1.53 3.52
CA ASN A 44 -11.89 2.88 3.86
C ASN A 44 -11.91 3.86 2.69
N SER A 45 -12.34 3.45 1.49
CA SER A 45 -12.37 4.36 0.34
C SER A 45 -13.18 3.83 -0.83
N GLN A 46 -13.64 4.76 -1.67
CA GLN A 46 -14.15 4.47 -3.01
C GLN A 46 -13.37 5.30 -4.03
N ILE A 47 -13.03 4.68 -5.16
CA ILE A 47 -12.30 5.34 -6.24
C ILE A 47 -13.16 5.32 -7.48
N PHE A 48 -13.32 6.49 -8.09
CA PHE A 48 -14.07 6.70 -9.34
C PHE A 48 -13.09 7.10 -10.44
N HIS A 49 -13.35 6.59 -11.65
CA HIS A 49 -12.72 7.12 -12.84
C HIS A 49 -13.62 8.20 -13.43
N ALA A 50 -13.05 9.30 -13.89
CA ALA A 50 -13.80 10.38 -14.51
C ALA A 50 -13.00 11.04 -15.62
N THR A 51 -13.75 11.60 -16.59
CA THR A 51 -13.22 12.45 -17.65
C THR A 51 -13.69 13.88 -17.42
N VAL A 52 -12.74 14.79 -17.27
CA VAL A 52 -12.98 16.24 -17.21
C VAL A 52 -12.81 16.78 -18.62
N ASN A 53 -13.91 17.20 -19.25
CA ASN A 53 -13.97 17.61 -20.66
C ASN A 53 -13.45 19.04 -20.87
N THR A 54 -12.17 19.28 -20.53
CA THR A 54 -11.42 20.50 -20.87
C THR A 54 -11.07 20.51 -22.37
N ALA A 55 -10.41 21.55 -22.86
CA ALA A 55 -9.94 21.62 -24.26
C ALA A 55 -9.12 20.39 -24.67
N THR A 56 -8.35 19.82 -23.72
CA THR A 56 -7.75 18.48 -23.81
C THR A 56 -8.35 17.65 -22.70
N PRO A 57 -9.15 16.60 -22.99
CA PRO A 57 -9.80 15.80 -21.95
C PRO A 57 -8.81 15.25 -20.94
N LEU A 58 -9.07 15.49 -19.67
CA LEU A 58 -8.23 15.04 -18.56
C LEU A 58 -8.87 13.82 -17.90
N GLN A 59 -8.11 12.71 -17.86
CA GLN A 59 -8.52 11.52 -17.13
C GLN A 59 -8.11 11.64 -15.66
N VAL A 60 -9.06 11.46 -14.74
CA VAL A 60 -8.85 11.64 -13.32
C VAL A 60 -9.32 10.45 -12.50
N ALA A 61 -8.61 10.16 -11.42
CA ALA A 61 -9.08 9.29 -10.35
C ALA A 61 -9.58 10.16 -9.21
N ILE A 62 -10.82 9.93 -8.77
CA ILE A 62 -11.43 10.63 -7.65
C ILE A 62 -11.53 9.66 -6.48
N LYS A 63 -10.89 9.97 -5.35
CA LYS A 63 -10.91 9.14 -4.15
C LYS A 63 -11.76 9.78 -3.07
N LEU A 64 -12.84 9.11 -2.69
CA LEU A 64 -13.63 9.40 -1.50
C LEU A 64 -13.06 8.59 -0.33
N CYS A 65 -12.63 9.26 0.73
CA CYS A 65 -12.14 8.64 1.95
C CYS A 65 -13.30 8.36 2.91
N LEU A 66 -13.27 7.16 3.52
CA LEU A 66 -14.31 6.68 4.42
C LEU A 66 -13.68 6.17 5.72
N ASP A 67 -14.35 6.41 6.82
CA ASP A 67 -14.06 5.71 8.06
C ASP A 67 -14.36 4.21 7.89
N PRO A 68 -13.42 3.30 8.18
CA PRO A 68 -13.59 1.87 7.92
C PRO A 68 -14.67 1.21 8.79
N GLN A 69 -15.02 1.79 9.94
CA GLN A 69 -16.02 1.25 10.86
C GLN A 69 -17.42 1.78 10.56
N THR A 70 -17.56 3.10 10.45
CA THR A 70 -18.85 3.76 10.27
C THR A 70 -19.26 3.91 8.81
N LYS A 71 -18.31 3.77 7.88
CA LYS A 71 -18.50 4.00 6.43
C LYS A 71 -18.90 5.45 6.10
N THR A 72 -18.76 6.36 7.04
CA THR A 72 -18.99 7.79 6.83
C THR A 72 -17.76 8.46 6.21
N PRO A 73 -17.93 9.61 5.52
CA PRO A 73 -16.81 10.37 4.96
C PRO A 73 -15.78 10.79 6.02
N ASP A 74 -14.50 10.47 5.76
CA ASP A 74 -13.37 10.80 6.63
C ASP A 74 -12.57 11.97 6.05
N LYS A 75 -12.85 13.17 6.54
CA LYS A 75 -12.21 14.42 6.11
C LYS A 75 -10.72 14.45 6.45
N SER A 76 -10.34 13.93 7.61
CA SER A 76 -8.94 13.92 8.07
C SER A 76 -8.10 13.03 7.16
N ALA A 77 -8.58 11.82 6.88
CA ALA A 77 -7.91 10.90 5.97
C ALA A 77 -7.74 11.48 4.56
N ALA A 78 -8.74 12.23 4.05
CA ALA A 78 -8.63 12.86 2.74
C ALA A 78 -7.53 13.94 2.70
N VAL A 79 -7.48 14.80 3.72
CA VAL A 79 -6.46 15.86 3.84
C VAL A 79 -5.07 15.26 3.98
N GLU A 80 -4.91 14.28 4.87
CA GLU A 80 -3.61 13.62 5.12
C GLU A 80 -3.08 12.91 3.88
N GLN A 81 -3.93 12.13 3.18
CA GLN A 81 -3.54 11.39 1.99
C GLN A 81 -3.24 12.32 0.81
N PHE A 82 -4.00 13.39 0.63
CA PHE A 82 -3.72 14.38 -0.41
C PHE A 82 -2.40 15.09 -0.15
N ALA A 83 -2.15 15.57 1.07
CA ALA A 83 -0.89 16.20 1.46
C ALA A 83 0.31 15.26 1.30
N ALA A 84 0.13 13.97 1.62
CA ALA A 84 1.14 12.93 1.38
C ALA A 84 1.46 12.81 -0.12
N LEU A 85 0.43 12.74 -0.96
CA LEU A 85 0.58 12.63 -2.40
C LEU A 85 1.29 13.86 -2.99
N GLU A 86 0.95 15.08 -2.56
CA GLU A 86 1.63 16.31 -2.99
C GLU A 86 3.12 16.31 -2.64
N ARG A 87 3.47 15.94 -1.40
CA ARG A 87 4.88 15.88 -0.96
C ARG A 87 5.70 14.92 -1.80
N VAL A 88 5.17 13.72 -2.04
CA VAL A 88 5.87 12.69 -2.80
C VAL A 88 5.97 13.06 -4.27
N SER A 89 4.89 13.61 -4.87
CA SER A 89 4.89 14.08 -6.26
C SER A 89 5.98 15.12 -6.50
N ASN A 90 6.04 16.14 -5.64
CA ASN A 90 7.01 17.24 -5.76
C ASN A 90 8.48 16.78 -5.72
N VAL A 91 8.78 15.71 -5.00
CA VAL A 91 10.16 15.20 -4.90
C VAL A 91 10.48 14.23 -6.04
N LEU A 92 9.59 13.27 -6.33
CA LEU A 92 9.86 12.25 -7.36
C LEU A 92 9.81 12.81 -8.78
N GLU A 93 9.01 13.85 -9.07
CA GLU A 93 8.96 14.47 -10.39
C GLU A 93 10.28 15.17 -10.76
N ASN A 94 11.03 15.65 -9.77
CA ASN A 94 12.29 16.37 -10.01
C ASN A 94 13.47 15.45 -10.36
N ASP A 95 13.45 14.18 -9.89
CA ASP A 95 14.63 13.32 -9.98
C ASP A 95 14.60 12.32 -11.14
N ASN A 96 13.43 11.84 -11.58
CA ASN A 96 13.38 10.81 -12.60
C ASN A 96 11.99 10.60 -13.20
N ASN A 97 11.88 10.72 -14.51
CA ASN A 97 10.63 10.45 -15.25
C ASN A 97 10.11 8.99 -15.16
N ARG A 98 10.86 8.08 -14.55
CA ARG A 98 10.50 6.66 -14.44
C ARG A 98 9.73 6.34 -13.14
N PHE A 99 10.05 7.00 -12.03
CA PHE A 99 9.48 6.73 -10.71
C PHE A 99 8.51 7.84 -10.33
N ARG A 100 7.23 7.52 -10.23
CA ARG A 100 6.16 8.49 -10.13
C ARG A 100 5.12 8.08 -9.10
N VAL A 101 4.28 9.04 -8.77
CA VAL A 101 2.97 8.85 -8.14
C VAL A 101 1.91 9.52 -9.02
N PRO A 102 0.62 9.23 -8.87
CA PRO A 102 -0.43 10.02 -9.53
C PRO A 102 -0.27 11.49 -9.16
N LYS A 103 -0.40 12.39 -10.15
CA LYS A 103 -0.29 13.83 -9.91
C LYS A 103 -1.51 14.31 -9.10
N PRO A 104 -1.33 14.97 -7.93
CA PRO A 104 -2.43 15.57 -7.18
C PRO A 104 -3.05 16.68 -8.01
N LEU A 105 -4.38 16.79 -7.99
CA LEU A 105 -5.12 17.77 -8.80
C LEU A 105 -5.93 18.73 -7.91
N CYS A 106 -6.83 18.22 -7.09
CA CYS A 106 -7.61 19.02 -6.18
C CYS A 106 -8.07 18.24 -4.94
N LEU A 107 -8.30 18.96 -3.85
CA LEU A 107 -8.85 18.46 -2.58
C LEU A 107 -10.14 19.18 -2.26
N SER A 108 -11.19 18.44 -1.93
CA SER A 108 -12.41 18.92 -1.30
C SER A 108 -12.53 18.30 0.10
N ALA A 109 -11.92 18.96 1.09
CA ALA A 109 -11.88 18.46 2.47
C ALA A 109 -13.29 18.25 3.05
N GLU A 110 -14.23 19.17 2.76
CA GLU A 110 -15.61 19.09 3.24
C GLU A 110 -16.36 17.85 2.73
N LEU A 111 -16.04 17.40 1.53
CA LEU A 111 -16.61 16.20 0.93
C LEU A 111 -15.78 14.94 1.20
N ALA A 112 -14.68 15.03 1.99
CA ALA A 112 -13.72 13.96 2.24
C ALA A 112 -13.18 13.33 0.95
N THR A 113 -12.96 14.14 -0.10
CA THR A 113 -12.68 13.69 -1.45
C THR A 113 -11.51 14.46 -2.04
N PHE A 114 -10.65 13.76 -2.79
CA PHE A 114 -9.62 14.41 -3.59
C PHE A 114 -9.51 13.75 -4.97
N ALA A 115 -8.99 14.52 -5.94
CA ALA A 115 -8.73 14.05 -7.28
C ALA A 115 -7.22 14.04 -7.58
N MET A 116 -6.83 13.08 -8.40
CA MET A 116 -5.46 12.90 -8.90
C MET A 116 -5.52 12.43 -10.35
N SER A 117 -4.40 12.54 -11.07
CA SER A 117 -4.33 12.05 -12.45
C SER A 117 -4.63 10.55 -12.49
N TRP A 118 -5.41 10.13 -13.50
CA TRP A 118 -5.58 8.71 -13.80
C TRP A 118 -4.28 8.13 -14.35
N VAL A 119 -3.88 6.97 -13.88
CA VAL A 119 -2.71 6.25 -14.39
C VAL A 119 -3.17 5.07 -15.23
N GLU A 120 -2.98 5.18 -16.53
CA GLU A 120 -3.19 4.05 -17.43
C GLU A 120 -2.08 3.02 -17.23
N GLY A 121 -2.35 2.01 -16.41
CA GLY A 121 -1.40 0.98 -16.08
C GLY A 121 -2.06 -0.27 -15.51
N LYS A 122 -1.28 -1.32 -15.41
CA LYS A 122 -1.71 -2.56 -14.73
C LYS A 122 -0.86 -2.74 -13.47
N SER A 123 -1.50 -3.19 -12.38
CA SER A 123 -0.78 -3.50 -11.16
C SER A 123 0.28 -4.58 -11.40
N LEU A 124 1.34 -4.58 -10.59
CA LEU A 124 2.34 -5.64 -10.64
C LEU A 124 1.70 -7.03 -10.48
N THR A 125 0.71 -7.18 -9.58
CA THR A 125 -0.07 -8.42 -9.42
C THR A 125 -0.67 -8.88 -10.74
N SER A 126 -1.29 -7.95 -11.50
CA SER A 126 -1.86 -8.25 -12.81
C SER A 126 -0.78 -8.58 -13.86
N ARG A 127 0.33 -7.85 -13.85
CA ARG A 127 1.45 -8.08 -14.78
C ARG A 127 2.13 -9.43 -14.57
N LEU A 128 2.25 -9.86 -13.32
CA LEU A 128 2.81 -11.17 -12.99
C LEU A 128 1.96 -12.35 -13.51
N ARG A 129 0.69 -12.13 -13.85
CA ARG A 129 -0.17 -13.13 -14.52
C ARG A 129 0.05 -13.24 -16.02
N HIS A 130 0.70 -12.26 -16.63
CA HIS A 130 0.89 -12.20 -18.07
C HIS A 130 2.18 -12.93 -18.47
N PRO A 131 2.22 -13.70 -19.59
CA PRO A 131 3.42 -14.41 -20.04
C PRO A 131 4.68 -13.56 -20.21
N SER A 132 4.54 -12.24 -20.46
CA SER A 132 5.67 -11.31 -20.53
C SER A 132 6.50 -11.23 -19.23
N VAL A 133 6.03 -11.80 -18.12
CA VAL A 133 6.78 -11.90 -16.87
C VAL A 133 8.09 -12.68 -17.04
N PHE A 134 8.14 -13.66 -17.91
CA PHE A 134 9.37 -14.43 -18.19
C PHE A 134 10.47 -13.59 -18.83
N ILE A 135 10.12 -12.47 -19.47
CA ILE A 135 11.05 -11.57 -20.16
C ILE A 135 11.25 -10.27 -19.33
N LYS A 136 10.18 -9.71 -18.80
CA LYS A 136 10.17 -8.37 -18.17
C LYS A 136 10.01 -8.41 -16.64
N GLY A 137 9.78 -9.57 -16.04
CA GLY A 137 9.49 -9.68 -14.60
C GLY A 137 10.62 -9.17 -13.72
N GLU A 138 11.87 -9.48 -14.06
CA GLU A 138 13.03 -8.99 -13.32
C GLU A 138 13.15 -7.46 -13.43
N ASP A 139 12.92 -6.87 -14.61
CA ASP A 139 12.99 -5.41 -14.81
C ASP A 139 11.90 -4.68 -14.03
N TRP A 140 10.68 -5.24 -13.99
CA TRP A 140 9.59 -4.66 -13.22
C TRP A 140 9.90 -4.67 -11.73
N ILE A 141 10.32 -5.81 -11.21
CA ILE A 141 10.64 -5.98 -9.79
C ILE A 141 11.87 -5.16 -9.39
N HIS A 142 12.91 -5.13 -10.23
CA HIS A 142 14.06 -4.23 -10.04
C HIS A 142 13.62 -2.77 -9.97
N GLY A 143 12.78 -2.36 -10.92
CA GLY A 143 12.27 -0.98 -10.96
C GLY A 143 11.45 -0.62 -9.73
N ILE A 144 10.64 -1.55 -9.18
CA ILE A 144 9.88 -1.32 -7.94
C ILE A 144 10.82 -1.21 -6.75
N GLY A 145 11.86 -2.05 -6.66
CA GLY A 145 12.89 -1.90 -5.65
C GLY A 145 13.55 -0.52 -5.70
N ALA A 146 13.93 -0.06 -6.90
CA ALA A 146 14.51 1.27 -7.09
C ALA A 146 13.52 2.40 -6.78
N TRP A 147 12.23 2.24 -7.14
CA TRP A 147 11.18 3.18 -6.78
C TRP A 147 11.08 3.34 -5.26
N LEU A 148 11.02 2.22 -4.54
CA LEU A 148 10.90 2.21 -3.08
C LEU A 148 12.15 2.78 -2.40
N GLY A 149 13.33 2.51 -2.94
CA GLY A 149 14.57 3.10 -2.47
C GLY A 149 14.63 4.62 -2.63
N ASN A 150 14.15 5.16 -3.75
CA ASN A 150 14.02 6.61 -3.94
C ASN A 150 12.94 7.19 -3.02
N PHE A 151 11.79 6.50 -2.89
CA PHE A 151 10.70 6.91 -2.03
C PHE A 151 11.16 7.09 -0.57
N HIS A 152 11.94 6.16 -0.03
CA HIS A 152 12.46 6.28 1.34
C HIS A 152 13.45 7.45 1.53
N LYS A 153 13.90 8.10 0.45
CA LYS A 153 14.72 9.33 0.52
C LYS A 153 13.90 10.62 0.40
N VAL A 154 12.59 10.53 0.12
CA VAL A 154 11.70 11.71 0.06
C VAL A 154 11.55 12.35 1.42
N GLY A 155 11.50 11.54 2.47
CA GLY A 155 11.37 11.98 3.86
C GLY A 155 12.72 12.29 4.53
N PRO A 156 12.66 12.80 5.76
CA PRO A 156 13.85 13.01 6.57
C PRO A 156 14.44 11.64 6.96
N LEU A 157 15.47 11.21 6.24
CA LEU A 157 16.18 9.98 6.59
C LEU A 157 16.99 10.22 7.88
N ARG A 158 16.74 9.38 8.89
CA ARG A 158 17.39 9.48 10.19
C ARG A 158 17.77 8.10 10.69
N ARG A 159 18.93 8.00 11.33
CA ARG A 159 19.35 6.80 12.05
C ARG A 159 18.80 6.84 13.47
N ARG A 160 18.08 5.81 13.88
CA ARG A 160 17.51 5.65 15.23
C ARG A 160 17.69 4.22 15.72
N GLN A 161 17.55 4.04 17.02
CA GLN A 161 17.44 2.72 17.61
C GLN A 161 16.02 2.17 17.43
N ALA A 162 15.91 0.92 17.00
CA ALA A 162 14.65 0.23 16.85
C ALA A 162 13.94 0.09 18.20
N CYS A 163 12.66 0.42 18.26
CA CYS A 163 11.79 0.20 19.41
C CYS A 163 10.74 -0.85 19.03
N LEU A 164 10.71 -1.96 19.74
CA LEU A 164 9.84 -3.10 19.42
C LEU A 164 8.61 -3.22 20.32
N ASP A 165 8.40 -2.33 21.29
CA ASP A 165 7.36 -2.47 22.31
C ASP A 165 5.95 -2.70 21.71
N GLU A 166 5.57 -1.90 20.72
CA GLU A 166 4.29 -2.07 20.04
C GLU A 166 4.21 -3.37 19.24
N ARG A 167 5.30 -3.78 18.61
CA ARG A 167 5.35 -5.03 17.85
C ARG A 167 5.29 -6.26 18.73
N ILE A 168 5.93 -6.22 19.87
CA ILE A 168 5.86 -7.29 20.88
C ILE A 168 4.43 -7.45 21.37
N LYS A 169 3.72 -6.35 21.67
CA LYS A 169 2.28 -6.39 22.03
C LYS A 169 1.45 -7.06 20.93
N VAL A 170 1.63 -6.65 19.67
CA VAL A 170 0.90 -7.28 18.54
C VAL A 170 1.21 -8.78 18.46
N ILE A 171 2.47 -9.20 18.65
CA ILE A 171 2.85 -10.63 18.63
C ILE A 171 2.21 -11.38 19.80
N GLU A 172 2.10 -10.76 20.97
CA GLU A 172 1.44 -11.33 22.13
C GLU A 172 -0.07 -11.50 21.91
N GLU A 173 -0.72 -10.53 21.28
CA GLU A 173 -2.14 -10.59 20.89
C GLU A 173 -2.42 -11.69 19.86
N LEU A 174 -1.42 -12.06 19.04
CA LEU A 174 -1.54 -13.18 18.11
C LEU A 174 -1.53 -14.55 18.80
N ARG A 175 -1.16 -14.62 20.08
CA ARG A 175 -1.21 -15.86 20.86
C ARG A 175 -2.67 -16.32 21.05
N ILE A 176 -3.08 -17.22 20.18
CA ILE A 176 -4.41 -17.84 20.25
C ILE A 176 -4.30 -19.16 21.02
N SER A 177 -5.26 -19.43 21.90
CA SER A 177 -5.34 -20.73 22.57
C SER A 177 -6.64 -21.43 22.11
N PRO A 178 -6.56 -22.69 21.62
CA PRO A 178 -5.34 -23.44 21.32
C PRO A 178 -4.58 -22.89 20.12
N MET A 179 -3.25 -23.03 20.15
CA MET A 179 -2.40 -22.63 19.00
C MET A 179 -2.81 -23.39 17.75
N PRO A 180 -2.95 -22.71 16.59
CA PRO A 180 -3.47 -23.33 15.38
C PRO A 180 -2.54 -24.38 14.78
N ASP A 181 -1.21 -24.25 15.00
CA ASP A 181 -0.18 -25.12 14.45
C ASP A 181 1.12 -25.00 15.26
N ARG A 182 1.93 -26.09 15.25
CA ARG A 182 3.25 -26.13 15.89
C ARG A 182 4.20 -25.09 15.30
N ALA A 183 4.16 -24.90 13.96
CA ALA A 183 4.99 -23.92 13.27
C ALA A 183 4.65 -22.47 13.69
N PHE A 184 3.37 -22.16 13.91
CA PHE A 184 2.93 -20.87 14.42
C PHE A 184 3.48 -20.60 15.84
N ALA A 185 3.37 -21.60 16.73
CA ALA A 185 3.90 -21.50 18.08
C ALA A 185 5.42 -21.33 18.10
N GLU A 186 6.14 -22.03 17.23
CA GLU A 186 7.59 -21.90 17.09
C GLU A 186 7.99 -20.53 16.58
N ALA A 187 7.30 -19.99 15.56
CA ALA A 187 7.56 -18.65 15.03
C ALA A 187 7.38 -17.56 16.10
N ILE A 188 6.34 -17.64 16.94
CA ILE A 188 6.17 -16.74 18.10
C ILE A 188 7.37 -16.87 19.06
N ARG A 189 7.79 -18.11 19.39
CA ARG A 189 8.93 -18.34 20.26
C ARG A 189 10.22 -17.72 19.71
N VAL A 190 10.47 -17.90 18.42
CA VAL A 190 11.63 -17.30 17.73
C VAL A 190 11.61 -15.78 17.85
N LEU A 191 10.46 -15.14 17.53
CA LEU A 191 10.31 -13.69 17.64
C LEU A 191 10.54 -13.18 19.06
N GLN A 192 9.96 -13.82 20.06
CA GLN A 192 10.14 -13.44 21.48
C GLN A 192 11.57 -13.63 21.95
N LYS A 193 12.22 -14.74 21.57
CA LYS A 193 13.60 -15.03 21.93
C LYS A 193 14.61 -14.03 21.33
N THR A 194 14.34 -13.59 20.10
CA THR A 194 15.25 -12.70 19.36
C THR A 194 14.92 -11.22 19.51
N ALA A 195 13.73 -10.88 20.04
CA ALA A 195 13.33 -9.48 20.26
C ALA A 195 14.35 -8.65 21.06
N PRO A 196 14.96 -9.15 22.16
CA PRO A 196 15.98 -8.38 22.90
C PRO A 196 17.20 -7.99 22.05
N THR A 197 17.59 -8.83 21.09
CA THR A 197 18.71 -8.54 20.16
C THR A 197 18.32 -7.54 19.09
N MET A 198 17.05 -7.51 18.70
CA MET A 198 16.53 -6.58 17.68
C MET A 198 16.19 -5.21 18.28
N ASN A 199 15.79 -5.17 19.55
CA ASN A 199 15.48 -3.93 20.25
C ASN A 199 16.77 -3.13 20.49
N GLY A 200 16.75 -1.84 20.17
CA GLY A 200 17.94 -0.99 20.24
C GLY A 200 18.92 -1.13 19.06
N MET A 201 18.63 -1.97 18.06
CA MET A 201 19.42 -2.05 16.83
C MET A 201 19.32 -0.74 16.04
N ASP A 202 20.45 -0.28 15.50
CA ASP A 202 20.47 0.90 14.63
C ASP A 202 19.76 0.62 13.30
N VAL A 203 18.73 1.41 12.98
CA VAL A 203 17.92 1.31 11.77
C VAL A 203 17.75 2.67 11.11
N GLU A 204 17.56 2.67 9.80
CA GLU A 204 17.22 3.87 9.04
C GLU A 204 15.72 4.09 9.09
N VAL A 205 15.30 5.26 9.58
CA VAL A 205 13.90 5.68 9.71
C VAL A 205 13.57 6.74 8.67
N SER A 206 12.46 6.58 7.98
CA SER A 206 11.94 7.53 7.00
C SER A 206 10.42 7.50 6.99
N TRP A 207 9.82 8.32 6.14
CA TRP A 207 8.42 8.16 5.78
C TRP A 207 8.21 6.83 5.06
N LEU A 208 7.13 6.13 5.42
CA LEU A 208 6.77 4.86 4.81
C LEU A 208 5.62 5.02 3.83
N HIS A 209 5.57 4.14 2.84
CA HIS A 209 4.40 3.94 2.00
C HIS A 209 3.19 3.49 2.84
N GLY A 210 3.43 2.63 3.81
CA GLY A 210 2.46 2.18 4.81
C GLY A 210 1.55 1.03 4.38
N ASP A 211 1.30 0.85 3.07
CA ASP A 211 0.58 -0.30 2.48
C ASP A 211 1.35 -0.83 1.26
N CYS A 212 2.62 -1.20 1.47
CA CYS A 212 3.55 -1.60 0.43
C CYS A 212 3.27 -3.03 -0.05
N LYS A 213 2.43 -3.15 -1.10
CA LYS A 213 2.04 -4.44 -1.70
C LYS A 213 2.04 -4.37 -3.22
N THR A 214 2.08 -5.52 -3.89
CA THR A 214 2.18 -5.64 -5.35
C THR A 214 1.03 -4.98 -6.12
N ASP A 215 -0.16 -4.86 -5.51
CA ASP A 215 -1.31 -4.19 -6.13
C ASP A 215 -1.17 -2.66 -6.14
N ASN A 216 -0.35 -2.10 -5.27
CA ASN A 216 -0.16 -0.66 -5.14
C ASN A 216 0.99 -0.11 -6.01
N PHE A 217 1.53 -0.93 -6.92
CA PHE A 217 2.47 -0.50 -7.96
C PHE A 217 1.87 -0.70 -9.34
N LEU A 218 1.61 0.40 -10.07
CA LEU A 218 1.11 0.39 -11.43
C LEU A 218 2.28 0.52 -12.42
N LEU A 219 2.27 -0.32 -13.43
CA LEU A 219 3.26 -0.34 -14.52
C LEU A 219 2.60 0.23 -15.77
N SER A 220 3.03 1.41 -16.21
CA SER A 220 2.49 2.18 -17.32
C SER A 220 3.60 2.62 -18.27
N GLY A 221 3.62 2.11 -19.50
CA GLY A 221 4.73 2.39 -20.43
C GLY A 221 6.07 2.03 -19.78
N ASN A 222 6.96 3.01 -19.65
CA ASN A 222 8.25 2.87 -18.96
C ASN A 222 8.22 3.36 -17.50
N GLY A 223 7.06 3.83 -17.01
CA GLY A 223 6.90 4.39 -15.68
C GLY A 223 6.42 3.36 -14.65
N ILE A 224 6.85 3.57 -13.41
CA ILE A 224 6.37 2.84 -12.23
C ILE A 224 5.72 3.87 -11.31
N TYR A 225 4.44 3.64 -11.00
CA TYR A 225 3.66 4.51 -10.15
C TYR A 225 3.34 3.79 -8.84
N GLY A 226 3.76 4.36 -7.70
CA GLY A 226 3.25 3.98 -6.39
C GLY A 226 1.92 4.68 -6.15
N ILE A 227 0.93 3.95 -5.67
CA ILE A 227 -0.40 4.47 -5.33
C ILE A 227 -0.77 4.10 -3.89
N ASP A 228 -1.75 4.80 -3.34
CA ASP A 228 -2.28 4.53 -1.99
C ASP A 228 -1.24 4.76 -0.87
N ILE A 229 -0.51 5.88 -0.98
CA ILE A 229 0.56 6.27 -0.07
C ILE A 229 -0.04 6.92 1.17
N SER A 230 0.42 6.51 2.34
CA SER A 230 -0.09 6.97 3.62
C SER A 230 0.78 8.05 4.30
N LEU A 231 2.10 7.97 4.24
CA LEU A 231 3.07 8.83 4.94
C LEU A 231 2.75 9.13 6.42
N SER A 232 1.89 8.33 7.03
CA SER A 232 1.26 8.68 8.32
C SER A 232 2.26 8.72 9.48
N TYR A 233 3.44 8.11 9.31
CA TYR A 233 4.44 8.03 10.38
C TYR A 233 5.85 7.70 9.87
N GLU A 234 6.83 8.15 10.63
CA GLU A 234 8.23 7.77 10.46
C GLU A 234 8.49 6.43 11.15
N ASN A 235 8.96 5.44 10.40
CA ASN A 235 9.32 4.12 10.91
C ASN A 235 10.55 3.57 10.19
N PRO A 236 11.18 2.50 10.71
CA PRO A 236 12.23 1.80 9.99
C PRO A 236 11.81 1.39 8.58
N VAL A 237 12.67 1.67 7.60
CA VAL A 237 12.37 1.38 6.17
C VAL A 237 12.12 -0.11 5.92
N GLU A 238 12.63 -0.96 6.79
CA GLU A 238 12.41 -2.40 6.77
C GLU A 238 10.92 -2.79 6.88
N TYR A 239 10.05 -1.91 7.40
CA TYR A 239 8.61 -2.17 7.47
C TYR A 239 7.98 -2.31 6.08
N ASP A 240 8.21 -1.34 5.20
CA ASP A 240 7.71 -1.41 3.81
C ASP A 240 8.34 -2.57 3.05
N LEU A 241 9.64 -2.79 3.25
CA LEU A 241 10.36 -3.89 2.63
C LEU A 241 9.81 -5.24 3.06
N ALA A 242 9.55 -5.43 4.36
CA ALA A 242 8.96 -6.65 4.90
C ALA A 242 7.54 -6.88 4.36
N GLN A 243 6.72 -5.83 4.29
CA GLN A 243 5.37 -5.91 3.72
C GLN A 243 5.41 -6.31 2.25
N PHE A 244 6.23 -5.62 1.43
CA PHE A 244 6.34 -5.93 0.01
C PHE A 244 6.84 -7.35 -0.24
N MET A 245 7.94 -7.74 0.41
CA MET A 245 8.55 -9.06 0.22
C MET A 245 7.61 -10.19 0.65
N ASN A 246 6.89 -10.03 1.77
CA ASN A 246 5.91 -11.00 2.21
C ASN A 246 4.70 -11.09 1.27
N ASN A 247 4.23 -9.94 0.76
CA ASN A 247 3.13 -9.91 -0.21
C ASN A 247 3.54 -10.59 -1.52
N LEU A 248 4.74 -10.32 -2.02
CA LEU A 248 5.30 -10.97 -3.22
C LEU A 248 5.45 -12.48 -3.01
N ASP A 249 6.03 -12.90 -1.89
CA ASP A 249 6.19 -14.31 -1.53
C ASP A 249 4.84 -15.05 -1.47
N LEU A 250 3.85 -14.42 -0.83
CA LEU A 250 2.50 -14.99 -0.71
C LEU A 250 1.84 -15.11 -2.09
N LEU A 251 2.00 -14.09 -2.93
CA LEU A 251 1.49 -14.07 -4.29
C LEU A 251 2.10 -15.22 -5.12
N LEU A 252 3.43 -15.34 -5.15
CA LEU A 252 4.15 -16.33 -5.94
C LEU A 252 3.88 -17.78 -5.48
N ARG A 253 3.40 -17.99 -4.27
CA ARG A 253 2.99 -19.30 -3.73
C ARG A 253 1.52 -19.61 -3.96
N SER A 254 0.72 -18.64 -4.38
CA SER A 254 -0.69 -18.85 -4.70
C SER A 254 -0.82 -19.75 -5.94
N PRO A 255 -1.86 -20.60 -6.03
CA PRO A 255 -1.99 -21.59 -7.12
C PRO A 255 -1.87 -21.00 -8.52
N GLN A 256 -2.44 -19.80 -8.73
CA GLN A 256 -2.42 -19.12 -10.03
C GLN A 256 -1.04 -18.58 -10.46
N TYR A 257 -0.02 -18.65 -9.59
CA TYR A 257 1.35 -18.18 -9.86
C TYR A 257 2.40 -19.29 -9.71
N LEU A 258 1.99 -20.54 -9.53
CA LEU A 258 2.92 -21.67 -9.34
C LEU A 258 3.91 -21.83 -10.50
N TYR A 259 3.54 -21.39 -11.70
CA TYR A 259 4.43 -21.38 -12.87
C TYR A 259 5.63 -20.44 -12.74
N LEU A 260 5.57 -19.43 -11.81
CA LEU A 260 6.67 -18.53 -11.51
C LEU A 260 7.59 -19.03 -10.39
N ARG A 261 7.32 -20.20 -9.83
CA ARG A 261 8.05 -20.71 -8.67
C ARG A 261 9.55 -20.81 -8.90
N GLY A 262 9.97 -21.17 -10.12
CA GLY A 262 11.38 -21.22 -10.53
C GLY A 262 12.05 -19.84 -10.65
N MET A 263 11.27 -18.76 -10.73
CA MET A 263 11.77 -17.39 -10.86
C MET A 263 11.85 -16.67 -9.49
N GLN A 264 11.30 -17.20 -8.42
CA GLN A 264 11.18 -16.50 -7.14
C GLN A 264 12.52 -15.90 -6.68
N SER A 265 13.59 -16.66 -6.67
CA SER A 265 14.92 -16.19 -6.25
C SER A 265 15.46 -15.08 -7.16
N LYS A 266 15.21 -15.17 -8.46
CA LYS A 266 15.62 -14.14 -9.43
C LYS A 266 14.85 -12.85 -9.22
N LEU A 267 13.53 -12.93 -9.01
CA LEU A 267 12.69 -11.76 -8.73
C LEU A 267 13.10 -11.09 -7.41
N GLU A 268 13.34 -11.88 -6.37
CA GLU A 268 13.82 -11.37 -5.08
C GLU A 268 15.19 -10.68 -5.23
N ALA A 269 16.13 -11.32 -5.93
CA ALA A 269 17.44 -10.71 -6.22
C ALA A 269 17.32 -9.43 -7.06
N ALA A 270 16.40 -9.39 -8.04
CA ALA A 270 16.14 -8.21 -8.84
C ALA A 270 15.62 -7.04 -7.98
N PHE A 271 14.68 -7.31 -7.06
CA PHE A 271 14.19 -6.31 -6.11
C PHE A 271 15.33 -5.70 -5.30
N TRP A 272 16.19 -6.55 -4.71
CA TRP A 272 17.30 -6.09 -3.88
C TRP A 272 18.35 -5.31 -4.68
N ARG A 273 18.65 -5.72 -5.92
CA ARG A 273 19.52 -4.92 -6.79
C ARG A 273 18.94 -3.52 -7.04
N GLY A 274 17.64 -3.44 -7.29
CA GLY A 274 16.96 -2.16 -7.48
C GLY A 274 16.97 -1.31 -6.22
N TYR A 275 16.55 -1.86 -5.09
CA TYR A 275 16.50 -1.12 -3.83
C TYR A 275 17.89 -0.62 -3.38
N ARG A 276 18.88 -1.50 -3.39
CA ARG A 276 20.25 -1.15 -2.96
C ARG A 276 20.95 -0.13 -3.86
N SER A 277 20.48 0.03 -5.11
CA SER A 277 21.05 1.05 -6.01
C SER A 277 20.59 2.47 -5.65
N THR A 278 19.49 2.63 -4.95
CA THR A 278 18.87 3.93 -4.69
C THR A 278 18.50 4.15 -3.21
N GLY A 279 18.25 3.09 -2.46
CA GLY A 279 17.70 3.14 -1.11
C GLY A 279 18.73 3.35 -0.01
N PRO A 280 18.27 3.61 1.23
CA PRO A 280 19.11 3.61 2.42
C PRO A 280 19.59 2.20 2.79
N SER A 281 20.48 2.14 3.77
CA SER A 281 20.96 0.87 4.31
C SER A 281 19.85 0.11 5.04
N VAL A 282 19.93 -1.21 5.03
CA VAL A 282 18.92 -2.13 5.61
C VAL A 282 19.62 -3.13 6.51
N SER A 283 19.09 -3.36 7.69
CA SER A 283 19.49 -4.47 8.55
C SER A 283 18.77 -5.75 8.12
N ASP A 284 19.50 -6.69 7.54
CA ASP A 284 18.93 -7.99 7.12
C ASP A 284 18.35 -8.76 8.33
N ALA A 285 18.98 -8.66 9.51
CA ALA A 285 18.49 -9.32 10.73
C ALA A 285 17.14 -8.74 11.17
N TYR A 286 17.04 -7.40 11.24
CA TYR A 286 15.83 -6.71 11.62
C TYR A 286 14.71 -6.92 10.60
N LEU A 287 15.04 -6.85 9.31
CA LEU A 287 14.10 -7.13 8.21
C LEU A 287 13.51 -8.55 8.32
N ASN A 288 14.36 -9.57 8.52
CA ASN A 288 13.90 -10.96 8.64
C ASN A 288 13.00 -11.14 9.87
N TRP A 289 13.32 -10.48 10.97
CA TRP A 289 12.48 -10.47 12.16
C TRP A 289 11.09 -9.85 11.86
N LEU A 290 11.05 -8.70 11.20
CA LEU A 290 9.80 -8.07 10.78
C LEU A 290 9.02 -8.93 9.79
N ARG A 291 9.68 -9.55 8.81
CA ARG A 291 9.04 -10.45 7.83
C ARG A 291 8.34 -11.61 8.54
N LEU A 292 8.97 -12.21 9.54
CA LEU A 292 8.35 -13.27 10.34
C LEU A 292 7.13 -12.75 11.11
N GLY A 293 7.24 -11.59 11.77
CA GLY A 293 6.14 -10.96 12.50
C GLY A 293 4.94 -10.63 11.61
N PHE A 294 5.17 -10.02 10.44
CA PHE A 294 4.11 -9.75 9.46
C PHE A 294 3.48 -11.03 8.90
N SER A 295 4.28 -12.07 8.67
CA SER A 295 3.76 -13.36 8.21
C SER A 295 2.80 -13.98 9.23
N LEU A 296 3.10 -13.87 10.53
CA LEU A 296 2.22 -14.32 11.61
C LEU A 296 0.92 -13.52 11.66
N SER A 297 0.99 -12.19 11.54
CA SER A 297 -0.20 -11.33 11.49
C SER A 297 -1.09 -11.67 10.30
N PHE A 298 -0.50 -11.93 9.14
CA PHE A 298 -1.21 -12.42 7.95
C PHE A 298 -1.89 -13.76 8.20
N TRP A 299 -1.18 -14.71 8.80
CA TRP A 299 -1.74 -16.02 9.13
C TRP A 299 -2.93 -15.91 10.08
N HIS A 300 -2.78 -15.11 11.14
CA HIS A 300 -3.87 -14.86 12.09
C HIS A 300 -5.13 -14.30 11.38
N SER A 301 -4.95 -13.29 10.53
CA SER A 301 -6.06 -12.71 9.77
C SER A 301 -6.74 -13.71 8.84
N MET A 302 -5.96 -14.59 8.22
CA MET A 302 -6.49 -15.62 7.32
C MET A 302 -7.24 -16.74 8.05
N LEU A 303 -6.87 -17.08 9.28
CA LEU A 303 -7.58 -18.06 10.08
C LEU A 303 -9.01 -17.62 10.43
N LYS A 304 -9.25 -16.32 10.48
CA LYS A 304 -10.59 -15.73 10.71
C LYS A 304 -11.49 -15.75 9.46
N GLY A 305 -10.95 -16.05 8.28
CA GLY A 305 -11.67 -15.97 6.99
C GLY A 305 -12.23 -17.30 6.50
N ARG A 306 -13.21 -17.23 5.53
CA ARG A 306 -13.94 -18.39 4.96
C ARG A 306 -13.08 -19.41 4.18
N HIS A 307 -11.82 -19.10 3.83
CA HIS A 307 -10.95 -19.95 2.98
C HIS A 307 -9.77 -20.58 3.75
N ARG A 308 -10.06 -21.11 4.94
CA ARG A 308 -9.08 -21.62 5.89
C ARG A 308 -8.06 -22.62 5.31
N ASN A 309 -8.51 -23.61 4.53
CA ASN A 309 -7.66 -24.74 4.15
C ASN A 309 -6.56 -24.41 3.11
N ILE A 310 -6.89 -23.65 2.06
CA ILE A 310 -5.91 -23.29 1.02
C ILE A 310 -4.90 -22.29 1.58
N ARG A 311 -5.37 -21.34 2.38
CA ARG A 311 -4.54 -20.30 3.01
C ARG A 311 -3.58 -20.89 4.03
N THR A 312 -4.01 -21.81 4.86
CA THR A 312 -3.16 -22.54 5.82
C THR A 312 -2.06 -23.32 5.08
N TRP A 313 -2.37 -23.98 3.97
CA TRP A 313 -1.38 -24.69 3.16
C TRP A 313 -0.30 -23.76 2.57
N ILE A 314 -0.69 -22.57 2.07
CA ILE A 314 0.25 -21.55 1.57
C ILE A 314 1.19 -21.10 2.68
N LEU A 315 0.65 -20.83 3.86
CA LEU A 315 1.39 -20.32 5.01
C LEU A 315 2.34 -21.33 5.61
N ASN A 316 1.94 -22.60 5.73
CA ASN A 316 2.83 -23.67 6.18
C ASN A 316 4.08 -23.79 5.28
N ARG A 317 3.95 -23.48 3.98
CA ARG A 317 5.08 -23.45 3.05
C ARG A 317 5.94 -22.18 3.16
N LEU A 318 5.36 -21.06 3.59
CA LEU A 318 6.12 -19.84 3.91
C LEU A 318 7.02 -20.08 5.13
N PHE A 319 6.47 -20.64 6.20
CA PHE A 319 7.20 -20.88 7.44
C PHE A 319 8.28 -21.95 7.32
N ALA A 320 8.04 -23.03 6.59
CA ALA A 320 9.05 -24.05 6.34
C ALA A 320 10.32 -23.55 5.61
N LYS A 321 10.29 -22.32 5.09
CA LYS A 321 11.44 -21.68 4.41
C LYS A 321 12.12 -20.60 5.28
N GLN A 322 11.46 -20.13 6.32
CA GLN A 322 11.96 -19.06 7.21
C GLN A 322 12.48 -19.62 8.57
N ALA A 323 12.15 -20.89 8.89
CA ALA A 323 12.68 -21.66 10.00
C ALA A 323 13.92 -22.46 9.56
#